data_4d3ef62a223e69050eb819e1044a95b4
#
_entry.id   4d3ef62a223e69050eb819e1044a95b4
#
_cell.length_a   1.000
_cell.length_b   1.000
_cell.length_c   1.000
_cell.angle_alpha   90.00
_cell.angle_beta   90.00
_cell.angle_gamma   90.00
#
_symmetry.space_group_name_H-M   'P 1'
#
loop_
_entity.id
_entity.type
_entity.pdbx_description
1 polymer ?
#
loop_
_entity_poly.entity_id
_entity_poly.type
_entity_poly.pdbx_seq_one_letter_code
_entity_poly.pdbx_strand_id
1 'polypeptide(L)'
;RYPEGASLISDTMGRACGGLCASCQRMYDFQSERLNFEFETLRPKESWDRKLRRLMTYFEEDTQLRDILITGGDALMSQNKTLRHILEAVYRMAVRKQRANLERPEGEKYAELQRVRLGSRLLAYLPMRINDELVEILREFKEKASAIGVKQFIIQTHFQTPLEVTPKAKEAIRKILSA
;
A
#
# COMPACT_ATOMS: atom_id res chain seq x y z
N ARG A 1 18.03 4.39 -6.77
CA ARG A 1 17.39 3.08 -6.83
C ARG A 1 17.45 2.46 -5.43
N TYR A 2 16.34 1.94 -4.94
CA TYR A 2 16.24 1.34 -3.60
C TYR A 2 16.03 -0.18 -3.77
N PRO A 3 17.10 -0.99 -3.75
CA PRO A 3 16.98 -2.44 -4.02
C PRO A 3 16.14 -3.19 -2.98
N GLU A 4 16.05 -2.66 -1.76
CA GLU A 4 15.30 -3.27 -0.67
C GLU A 4 13.81 -2.90 -0.64
N GLY A 5 13.38 -1.98 -1.50
CA GLY A 5 12.02 -1.44 -1.50
C GLY A 5 11.26 -1.69 -2.80
N ALA A 6 10.01 -2.10 -2.68
CA ALA A 6 9.10 -2.24 -3.79
C ALA A 6 7.81 -1.43 -3.59
N SER A 7 7.22 -0.98 -4.69
CA SER A 7 5.89 -0.35 -4.68
C SER A 7 4.87 -1.32 -5.25
N LEU A 8 3.80 -1.55 -4.48
CA LEU A 8 2.61 -2.28 -4.89
C LEU A 8 1.53 -1.26 -5.24
N ILE A 9 1.19 -1.18 -6.52
CA ILE A 9 0.04 -0.37 -6.94
C ILE A 9 -1.24 -1.12 -6.58
N SER A 10 -2.11 -0.46 -5.81
CA SER A 10 -3.39 -1.03 -5.40
C SER A 10 -4.34 -1.25 -6.59
N ASP A 11 -5.54 -1.75 -6.33
CA ASP A 11 -6.57 -2.04 -7.33
C ASP A 11 -7.04 -0.79 -8.10
N THR A 12 -8.02 -0.97 -8.98
CA THR A 12 -8.54 0.12 -9.83
C THR A 12 -9.07 1.30 -9.01
N MET A 13 -9.74 1.04 -7.87
CA MET A 13 -10.24 2.10 -7.00
C MET A 13 -9.10 2.83 -6.29
N GLY A 14 -8.10 2.11 -5.81
CA GLY A 14 -6.92 2.71 -5.19
C GLY A 14 -6.00 3.44 -6.18
N ARG A 15 -6.16 3.22 -7.48
CA ARG A 15 -5.49 4.05 -8.51
C ARG A 15 -6.18 5.39 -8.70
N ALA A 16 -7.48 5.48 -8.48
CA ALA A 16 -8.18 6.75 -8.46
C ALA A 16 -7.62 7.60 -7.30
N CYS A 17 -7.57 8.90 -7.49
CA CYS A 17 -7.12 9.81 -6.45
C CYS A 17 -7.85 11.14 -6.58
N GLY A 18 -8.51 11.57 -5.53
CA GLY A 18 -9.14 12.89 -5.44
C GLY A 18 -8.18 14.01 -5.00
N GLY A 19 -6.95 13.65 -4.61
CA GLY A 19 -6.01 14.59 -4.00
C GLY A 19 -5.36 15.59 -4.97
N LEU A 20 -5.25 15.25 -6.25
CA LEU A 20 -4.70 16.09 -7.33
C LEU A 20 -3.49 16.95 -6.91
N CYS A 21 -2.52 16.32 -6.22
CA CYS A 21 -1.35 17.02 -5.69
C CYS A 21 -0.49 17.58 -6.82
N ALA A 22 -0.12 18.85 -6.74
CA ALA A 22 0.74 19.51 -7.74
C ALA A 22 2.10 18.81 -7.91
N SER A 23 2.60 18.14 -6.87
CA SER A 23 3.86 17.37 -6.88
C SER A 23 3.68 15.89 -7.30
N CYS A 24 2.49 15.49 -7.73
CA CYS A 24 2.22 14.11 -8.08
C CYS A 24 2.85 13.74 -9.42
N GLN A 25 3.74 12.76 -9.43
CA GLN A 25 4.34 12.24 -10.68
C GLN A 25 3.31 11.60 -11.62
N ARG A 26 2.13 11.21 -11.10
CA ARG A 26 1.03 10.63 -11.86
C ARG A 26 -0.03 11.64 -12.26
N MET A 27 0.22 12.94 -12.12
CA MET A 27 -0.71 13.98 -12.52
C MET A 27 -1.12 13.84 -13.98
N TYR A 28 -0.20 13.42 -14.84
CA TYR A 28 -0.45 13.21 -16.26
C TYR A 28 -1.46 12.08 -16.53
N ASP A 29 -1.47 11.02 -15.71
CA ASP A 29 -2.47 9.94 -15.84
C ASP A 29 -3.90 10.44 -15.57
N PHE A 30 -4.06 11.48 -14.72
CA PHE A 30 -5.35 12.06 -14.37
C PHE A 30 -5.77 13.19 -15.33
N GLN A 31 -4.84 13.73 -16.09
CA GLN A 31 -5.07 14.81 -17.06
C GLN A 31 -4.95 14.32 -18.50
N SER A 32 -5.07 13.04 -18.74
CA SER A 32 -4.82 12.39 -20.03
C SER A 32 -5.65 12.99 -21.17
N GLU A 33 -6.89 13.42 -20.95
CA GLU A 33 -7.71 14.09 -21.97
C GLU A 33 -7.09 15.39 -22.48
N ARG A 34 -6.38 16.12 -21.62
CA ARG A 34 -5.68 17.36 -22.00
C ARG A 34 -4.37 17.13 -22.72
N LEU A 35 -3.79 15.94 -22.55
CA LEU A 35 -2.44 15.59 -23.03
C LEU A 35 -2.48 14.56 -24.17
N ASN A 36 -3.65 14.27 -24.75
CA ASN A 36 -3.85 13.29 -25.83
C ASN A 36 -3.30 11.88 -25.52
N PHE A 37 -3.36 11.44 -24.28
CA PHE A 37 -3.05 10.06 -23.95
C PHE A 37 -4.21 9.14 -24.34
N GLU A 38 -3.91 8.07 -25.04
CA GLU A 38 -4.89 7.03 -25.38
C GLU A 38 -5.17 6.15 -24.15
N PHE A 39 -6.33 6.35 -23.51
CA PHE A 39 -6.76 5.54 -22.36
C PHE A 39 -6.78 4.04 -22.65
N GLU A 40 -7.05 3.65 -23.88
CA GLU A 40 -7.07 2.23 -24.29
C GLU A 40 -5.71 1.56 -24.06
N THR A 41 -4.61 2.27 -24.25
CA THR A 41 -3.26 1.74 -24.02
C THR A 41 -2.94 1.56 -22.54
N LEU A 42 -3.65 2.28 -21.66
CA LEU A 42 -3.47 2.23 -20.20
C LEU A 42 -4.38 1.22 -19.52
N ARG A 43 -5.30 0.58 -20.24
CA ARG A 43 -6.17 -0.47 -19.68
C ARG A 43 -5.35 -1.65 -19.18
N PRO A 44 -5.65 -2.17 -17.98
CA PRO A 44 -5.00 -3.36 -17.47
C PRO A 44 -5.24 -4.55 -18.41
N LYS A 45 -4.15 -5.19 -18.85
CA LYS A 45 -4.20 -6.38 -19.72
C LYS A 45 -4.53 -7.67 -18.97
N GLU A 46 -4.64 -7.60 -17.64
CA GLU A 46 -4.91 -8.74 -16.78
C GLU A 46 -5.82 -8.34 -15.61
N SER A 47 -6.50 -9.32 -15.01
CA SER A 47 -7.31 -9.08 -13.81
C SER A 47 -6.42 -8.67 -12.63
N TRP A 48 -6.99 -7.88 -11.71
CA TRP A 48 -6.28 -7.44 -10.51
C TRP A 48 -5.77 -8.62 -9.66
N ASP A 49 -6.59 -9.64 -9.45
CA ASP A 49 -6.20 -10.81 -8.65
C ASP A 49 -5.03 -11.60 -9.28
N ARG A 50 -5.00 -11.71 -10.60
CA ARG A 50 -3.88 -12.33 -11.31
C ARG A 50 -2.61 -11.50 -11.13
N LYS A 51 -2.72 -10.19 -11.28
CA LYS A 51 -1.60 -9.26 -11.06
C LYS A 51 -1.08 -9.34 -9.63
N LEU A 52 -1.97 -9.34 -8.63
CA LEU A 52 -1.59 -9.43 -7.22
C LEU A 52 -0.84 -10.74 -6.94
N ARG A 53 -1.34 -11.88 -7.41
CA ARG A 53 -0.64 -13.17 -7.24
C ARG A 53 0.75 -13.13 -7.84
N ARG A 54 0.90 -12.64 -9.08
CA ARG A 54 2.20 -12.53 -9.75
C ARG A 54 3.17 -11.61 -9.01
N LEU A 55 2.68 -10.50 -8.48
CA LEU A 55 3.50 -9.60 -7.66
C LEU A 55 3.94 -10.25 -6.35
N MET A 56 3.06 -11.03 -5.70
CA MET A 56 3.43 -11.74 -4.47
C MET A 56 4.49 -12.81 -4.74
N THR A 57 4.40 -13.55 -5.84
CA THR A 57 5.45 -14.49 -6.26
C THR A 57 6.77 -13.77 -6.50
N TYR A 58 6.75 -12.66 -7.25
CA TYR A 58 7.95 -11.85 -7.48
C TYR A 58 8.58 -11.35 -6.16
N PHE A 59 7.77 -10.87 -5.23
CA PHE A 59 8.27 -10.39 -3.93
C PHE A 59 8.81 -11.51 -3.04
N GLU A 60 8.25 -12.70 -3.14
CA GLU A 60 8.72 -13.90 -2.43
C GLU A 60 10.10 -14.33 -2.93
N GLU A 61 10.34 -14.27 -4.25
CA GLU A 61 11.59 -14.64 -4.91
C GLU A 61 12.69 -13.56 -4.82
N ASP A 62 12.33 -12.30 -4.52
CA ASP A 62 13.28 -11.20 -4.41
C ASP A 62 14.18 -11.37 -3.18
N THR A 63 15.50 -11.43 -3.40
CA THR A 63 16.48 -11.70 -2.35
C THR A 63 16.74 -10.55 -1.39
N GLN A 64 16.35 -9.31 -1.76
CA GLN A 64 16.71 -8.10 -1.04
C GLN A 64 15.51 -7.36 -0.44
N LEU A 65 14.29 -7.73 -0.80
CA LEU A 65 13.08 -7.00 -0.42
C LEU A 65 12.82 -7.02 1.08
N ARG A 66 12.81 -5.84 1.69
CA ARG A 66 12.52 -5.58 3.13
C ARG A 66 11.36 -4.62 3.35
N ASP A 67 11.00 -3.81 2.34
CA ASP A 67 10.05 -2.71 2.45
C ASP A 67 9.05 -2.75 1.29
N ILE A 68 7.76 -2.77 1.60
CA ILE A 68 6.69 -2.68 0.61
C ILE A 68 5.88 -1.41 0.86
N LEU A 69 5.82 -0.54 -0.15
CA LEU A 69 4.91 0.60 -0.19
C LEU A 69 3.68 0.25 -1.02
N ILE A 70 2.55 0.07 -0.36
CA ILE A 70 1.25 -0.05 -1.02
C ILE A 70 0.75 1.36 -1.32
N THR A 71 0.60 1.66 -2.60
CA THR A 71 0.25 3.00 -3.08
C THR A 71 -0.56 2.88 -4.39
N GLY A 72 -0.58 3.87 -5.21
CA GLY A 72 -1.32 3.84 -6.47
C GLY A 72 -1.67 5.25 -6.86
N GLY A 73 -2.95 5.64 -6.87
CA GLY A 73 -3.40 7.01 -6.65
C GLY A 73 -3.37 7.28 -5.16
N ASP A 74 -4.22 6.56 -4.43
CA ASP A 74 -4.30 6.60 -2.98
C ASP A 74 -4.71 5.21 -2.46
N ALA A 75 -3.88 4.58 -1.63
CA ALA A 75 -4.11 3.21 -1.18
C ALA A 75 -5.42 3.04 -0.39
N LEU A 76 -5.82 4.06 0.38
CA LEU A 76 -7.03 4.01 1.20
C LEU A 76 -8.33 4.31 0.41
N MET A 77 -8.22 4.65 -0.89
CA MET A 77 -9.37 4.68 -1.80
C MET A 77 -9.90 3.28 -2.13
N SER A 78 -9.07 2.26 -2.01
CA SER A 78 -9.52 0.86 -2.15
C SER A 78 -10.64 0.54 -1.17
N GLN A 79 -11.60 -0.28 -1.57
CA GLN A 79 -12.64 -0.76 -0.66
C GLN A 79 -12.02 -1.57 0.48
N ASN A 80 -12.66 -1.60 1.65
CA ASN A 80 -12.18 -2.33 2.82
C ASN A 80 -11.88 -3.79 2.51
N LYS A 81 -12.79 -4.48 1.79
CA LYS A 81 -12.59 -5.86 1.35
C LYS A 81 -11.32 -6.04 0.51
N THR A 82 -11.09 -5.14 -0.43
CA THR A 82 -9.92 -5.19 -1.31
C THR A 82 -8.64 -4.89 -0.54
N LEU A 83 -8.65 -3.89 0.34
CA LEU A 83 -7.50 -3.57 1.17
C LEU A 83 -7.13 -4.74 2.08
N ARG A 84 -8.12 -5.36 2.75
CA ARG A 84 -7.94 -6.58 3.55
C ARG A 84 -7.30 -7.70 2.72
N HIS A 85 -7.77 -7.91 1.49
CA HIS A 85 -7.22 -8.92 0.57
C HIS A 85 -5.75 -8.62 0.20
N ILE A 86 -5.41 -7.37 -0.08
CA ILE A 86 -4.02 -6.96 -0.38
C ILE A 86 -3.11 -7.21 0.83
N LEU A 87 -3.51 -6.75 2.01
CA LEU A 87 -2.75 -6.91 3.25
C LEU A 87 -2.55 -8.39 3.60
N GLU A 88 -3.59 -9.19 3.46
CA GLU A 88 -3.51 -10.64 3.68
C GLU A 88 -2.58 -11.33 2.66
N ALA A 89 -2.58 -10.91 1.39
CA ALA A 89 -1.66 -11.42 0.39
C ALA A 89 -0.19 -11.10 0.74
N VAL A 90 0.08 -9.88 1.20
CA VAL A 90 1.41 -9.45 1.68
C VAL A 90 1.84 -10.27 2.91
N TYR A 91 0.95 -10.47 3.88
CA TYR A 91 1.21 -11.29 5.05
C TYR A 91 1.58 -12.73 4.67
N ARG A 92 0.77 -13.38 3.83
CA ARG A 92 1.01 -14.75 3.36
C ARG A 92 2.32 -14.87 2.59
N MET A 93 2.65 -13.89 1.76
CA MET A 93 3.93 -13.84 1.06
C MET A 93 5.10 -13.80 2.06
N ALA A 94 5.03 -12.93 3.07
CA ALA A 94 6.07 -12.83 4.09
C ALA A 94 6.26 -14.14 4.87
N VAL A 95 5.17 -14.81 5.26
CA VAL A 95 5.20 -16.12 5.94
C VAL A 95 5.85 -17.19 5.06
N ARG A 96 5.49 -17.25 3.75
CA ARG A 96 6.11 -18.23 2.83
C ARG A 96 7.61 -17.98 2.68
N LYS A 97 8.01 -16.72 2.54
CA LYS A 97 9.42 -16.33 2.43
C LYS A 97 10.23 -16.75 3.67
N GLN A 98 9.68 -16.53 4.86
CA GLN A 98 10.31 -16.98 6.12
C GLN A 98 10.43 -18.50 6.19
N ARG A 99 9.37 -19.24 5.84
CA ARG A 99 9.41 -20.71 5.82
C ARG A 99 10.47 -21.24 4.87
N ALA A 100 10.56 -20.67 3.66
CA ALA A 100 11.59 -21.04 2.70
C ALA A 100 13.00 -20.74 3.22
N ASN A 101 13.18 -19.69 4.03
CA ASN A 101 14.46 -19.38 4.66
C ASN A 101 14.90 -20.42 5.70
N LEU A 102 13.99 -21.17 6.31
CA LEU A 102 14.35 -22.24 7.26
C LEU A 102 15.14 -23.37 6.57
N GLU A 103 14.88 -23.59 5.30
CA GLU A 103 15.52 -24.63 4.49
C GLU A 103 16.79 -24.15 3.77
N ARG A 104 17.06 -22.83 3.75
CA ARG A 104 18.23 -22.25 3.09
C ARG A 104 19.45 -22.25 4.01
N PRO A 105 20.65 -22.53 3.46
CA PRO A 105 21.89 -22.36 4.19
C PRO A 105 22.07 -20.94 4.70
N GLU A 106 22.83 -20.78 5.79
CA GLU A 106 23.23 -19.45 6.26
C GLU A 106 24.08 -18.77 5.17
N GLY A 107 23.78 -17.53 4.85
CA GLY A 107 24.39 -16.79 3.73
C GLY A 107 23.62 -16.84 2.42
N GLU A 108 22.68 -17.78 2.24
CA GLU A 108 21.78 -17.85 1.09
C GLU A 108 20.34 -17.44 1.44
N LYS A 109 20.10 -17.07 2.68
CA LYS A 109 18.78 -16.60 3.14
C LYS A 109 18.41 -15.29 2.47
N TYR A 110 17.17 -15.21 2.02
CA TYR A 110 16.61 -13.99 1.47
C TYR A 110 16.26 -13.00 2.57
N ALA A 111 16.34 -11.72 2.27
CA ALA A 111 15.87 -10.68 3.18
C ALA A 111 14.39 -10.88 3.50
N GLU A 112 14.03 -10.73 4.77
CA GLU A 112 12.63 -10.83 5.23
C GLU A 112 11.98 -9.47 5.30
N LEU A 113 10.65 -9.45 5.14
CA LEU A 113 9.88 -8.23 5.18
C LEU A 113 9.94 -7.59 6.56
N GLN A 114 10.39 -6.34 6.63
CA GLN A 114 10.54 -5.59 7.87
C GLN A 114 9.59 -4.39 7.96
N ARG A 115 9.14 -3.88 6.80
CA ARG A 115 8.30 -2.68 6.75
C ARG A 115 7.21 -2.83 5.71
N VAL A 116 6.00 -2.42 6.09
CA VAL A 116 4.87 -2.24 5.17
C VAL A 116 4.34 -0.82 5.34
N ARG A 117 4.15 -0.11 4.25
CA ARG A 117 3.64 1.26 4.24
C ARG A 117 2.39 1.37 3.36
N LEU A 118 1.41 2.13 3.80
CA LEU A 118 0.27 2.56 3.01
C LEU A 118 0.43 4.04 2.67
N GLY A 119 0.59 4.37 1.40
CA GLY A 119 0.66 5.77 0.94
C GLY A 119 -0.74 6.34 0.70
N SER A 120 -1.12 7.37 1.46
CA SER A 120 -2.43 7.98 1.35
C SER A 120 -2.43 9.45 1.75
N ARG A 121 -3.13 10.29 1.00
CA ARG A 121 -3.49 11.66 1.41
C ARG A 121 -4.95 11.78 1.90
N LEU A 122 -5.64 10.69 1.99
CA LEU A 122 -7.07 10.64 2.27
C LEU A 122 -7.42 11.28 3.62
N LEU A 123 -6.51 11.23 4.60
CA LEU A 123 -6.65 11.93 5.87
C LEU A 123 -6.78 13.45 5.71
N ALA A 124 -6.23 14.03 4.63
CA ALA A 124 -6.32 15.46 4.35
C ALA A 124 -7.63 15.82 3.64
N TYR A 125 -7.99 15.10 2.57
CA TYR A 125 -9.10 15.52 1.70
C TYR A 125 -10.41 14.73 1.89
N LEU A 126 -10.37 13.55 2.48
CA LEU A 126 -11.56 12.73 2.77
C LEU A 126 -11.41 11.97 4.11
N PRO A 127 -11.20 12.66 5.24
CA PRO A 127 -10.93 12.01 6.52
C PRO A 127 -12.05 11.09 7.00
N MET A 128 -13.30 11.30 6.56
CA MET A 128 -14.46 10.47 6.88
C MET A 128 -14.34 9.04 6.37
N ARG A 129 -13.46 8.78 5.40
CA ARG A 129 -13.16 7.42 4.92
C ARG A 129 -12.52 6.57 6.01
N ILE A 130 -11.90 7.19 7.01
CA ILE A 130 -11.29 6.49 8.15
C ILE A 130 -12.39 6.10 9.14
N ASN A 131 -13.10 5.04 8.80
CA ASN A 131 -14.15 4.45 9.63
C ASN A 131 -13.60 3.32 10.51
N ASP A 132 -14.41 2.85 11.45
CA ASP A 132 -14.00 1.86 12.45
C ASP A 132 -13.67 0.50 11.82
N GLU A 133 -14.36 0.10 10.75
CA GLU A 133 -14.05 -1.11 9.99
C GLU A 133 -12.64 -1.04 9.37
N LEU A 134 -12.28 0.12 8.78
CA LEU A 134 -10.93 0.31 8.25
C LEU A 134 -9.88 0.25 9.36
N VAL A 135 -10.13 0.90 10.49
CA VAL A 135 -9.23 0.88 11.66
C VAL A 135 -8.99 -0.55 12.12
N GLU A 136 -10.05 -1.36 12.18
CA GLU A 136 -9.95 -2.77 12.58
C GLU A 136 -9.11 -3.60 11.60
N ILE A 137 -9.28 -3.40 10.29
CA ILE A 137 -8.45 -4.05 9.27
C ILE A 137 -6.96 -3.71 9.45
N LEU A 138 -6.66 -2.45 9.74
CA LEU A 138 -5.29 -2.01 9.96
C LEU A 138 -4.69 -2.62 11.24
N ARG A 139 -5.48 -2.69 12.33
CA ARG A 139 -5.09 -3.32 13.60
C ARG A 139 -4.81 -4.81 13.42
N GLU A 140 -5.75 -5.55 12.84
CA GLU A 140 -5.57 -6.98 12.57
C GLU A 140 -4.30 -7.27 11.76
N PHE A 141 -4.05 -6.47 10.74
CA PHE A 141 -2.83 -6.63 9.94
C PHE A 141 -1.58 -6.33 10.75
N LYS A 142 -1.56 -5.22 11.50
CA LYS A 142 -0.42 -4.84 12.35
C LYS A 142 -0.07 -5.95 13.35
N GLU A 143 -1.08 -6.52 14.03
CA GLU A 143 -0.89 -7.60 14.99
C GLU A 143 -0.29 -8.85 14.34
N LYS A 144 -0.89 -9.32 13.24
CA LYS A 144 -0.40 -10.48 12.48
C LYS A 144 1.02 -10.26 11.95
N ALA A 145 1.27 -9.09 11.35
CA ALA A 145 2.57 -8.77 10.77
C ALA A 145 3.65 -8.64 11.85
N SER A 146 3.35 -8.05 12.99
CA SER A 146 4.27 -7.94 14.12
C SER A 146 4.63 -9.32 14.68
N ALA A 147 3.67 -10.24 14.76
CA ALA A 147 3.88 -11.61 15.24
C ALA A 147 4.88 -12.40 14.37
N ILE A 148 5.05 -12.05 13.12
CA ILE A 148 6.03 -12.66 12.20
C ILE A 148 7.29 -11.80 12.00
N GLY A 149 7.52 -10.78 12.85
CA GLY A 149 8.75 -9.98 12.85
C GLY A 149 8.77 -8.79 11.90
N VAL A 150 7.63 -8.40 11.30
CA VAL A 150 7.51 -7.11 10.59
C VAL A 150 7.58 -5.99 11.63
N LYS A 151 8.64 -5.18 11.55
CA LYS A 151 8.95 -4.18 12.59
C LYS A 151 8.10 -2.92 12.49
N GLN A 152 7.65 -2.58 11.29
CA GLN A 152 6.96 -1.32 11.05
C GLN A 152 5.78 -1.50 10.09
N PHE A 153 4.60 -1.05 10.54
CA PHE A 153 3.44 -0.82 9.68
C PHE A 153 3.10 0.68 9.77
N ILE A 154 3.14 1.38 8.63
CA ILE A 154 3.12 2.84 8.60
C ILE A 154 2.04 3.34 7.63
N ILE A 155 1.22 4.27 8.06
CA ILE A 155 0.40 5.08 7.16
C ILE A 155 1.23 6.32 6.78
N GLN A 156 1.77 6.31 5.57
CA GLN A 156 2.57 7.42 5.05
C GLN A 156 1.64 8.45 4.42
N THR A 157 1.53 9.60 5.06
CA THR A 157 0.65 10.69 4.61
C THR A 157 1.40 12.01 4.57
N HIS A 158 0.84 12.97 3.85
CA HIS A 158 1.30 14.35 3.92
C HIS A 158 0.12 15.34 3.78
N PHE A 159 0.31 16.52 4.34
CA PHE A 159 -0.57 17.66 4.24
C PHE A 159 0.16 18.75 3.45
N GLN A 160 -0.46 19.29 2.42
CA GLN A 160 0.17 20.31 1.56
C GLN A 160 0.15 21.70 2.22
N THR A 161 -0.82 21.93 3.10
CA THR A 161 -0.99 23.20 3.81
C THR A 161 -1.55 22.97 5.22
N PRO A 162 -1.25 23.83 6.19
CA PRO A 162 -1.84 23.77 7.53
C PRO A 162 -3.37 23.79 7.53
N LEU A 163 -4.00 24.37 6.51
CA LEU A 163 -5.47 24.42 6.37
C LEU A 163 -6.11 23.04 6.18
N GLU A 164 -5.36 22.05 5.70
CA GLU A 164 -5.82 20.67 5.57
C GLU A 164 -5.90 19.94 6.93
N VAL A 165 -5.27 20.48 7.98
CA VAL A 165 -5.28 19.89 9.33
C VAL A 165 -6.56 20.27 10.07
N THR A 166 -7.68 19.91 9.49
CA THR A 166 -9.03 20.17 10.01
C THR A 166 -9.31 19.34 11.29
N PRO A 167 -10.35 19.69 12.09
CA PRO A 167 -10.79 18.87 13.21
C PRO A 167 -11.09 17.42 12.79
N LYS A 168 -11.69 17.19 11.62
CA LYS A 168 -11.96 15.86 11.07
C LYS A 168 -10.68 15.12 10.67
N ALA A 169 -9.70 15.80 10.10
CA ALA A 169 -8.40 15.22 9.83
C ALA A 169 -7.70 14.76 11.12
N LYS A 170 -7.74 15.59 12.17
CA LYS A 170 -7.19 15.24 13.50
C LYS A 170 -7.90 14.04 14.13
N GLU A 171 -9.22 13.94 13.98
CA GLU A 171 -10.01 12.78 14.43
C GLU A 171 -9.56 11.51 13.68
N ALA A 172 -9.45 11.57 12.35
CA ALA A 172 -8.98 10.45 11.52
C ALA A 172 -7.56 9.99 11.90
N ILE A 173 -6.66 10.93 12.14
CA ILE A 173 -5.29 10.62 12.63
C ILE A 173 -5.36 9.88 13.97
N ARG A 174 -6.16 10.35 14.94
CA ARG A 174 -6.32 9.67 16.24
C ARG A 174 -6.87 8.25 16.08
N LYS A 175 -7.86 8.05 15.21
CA LYS A 175 -8.39 6.72 14.90
C LYS A 175 -7.30 5.78 14.34
N ILE A 176 -6.49 6.24 13.38
CA ILE A 176 -5.39 5.42 12.83
C ILE A 176 -4.35 5.10 13.90
N LEU A 177 -4.01 6.06 14.77
CA LEU A 177 -3.04 5.85 15.84
C LEU A 177 -3.54 4.87 16.92
N SER A 178 -4.85 4.66 17.03
CA SER A 178 -5.43 3.67 17.94
C SER A 178 -5.43 2.22 17.37
N ALA A 179 -5.10 2.05 16.10
CA ALA A 179 -4.86 0.75 15.47
C ALA A 179 -3.41 0.32 15.70
#